data_44f9cad3f51cc2cd5e951f249be5b568
#
_entry.id   44f9cad3f51cc2cd5e951f249be5b568
#
_cell.length_a   1.000
_cell.length_b   1.000
_cell.length_c   1.000
_cell.angle_alpha   90.00
_cell.angle_beta   90.00
_cell.angle_gamma   90.00
#
_symmetry.space_group_name_H-M   'P 1'
#
loop_
_entity.id
_entity.type
_entity.pdbx_description
1 polymer ?
#
loop_
_entity_poly.entity_id
_entity_poly.type
_entity_poly.pdbx_seq_one_letter_code
_entity_poly.pdbx_strand_id
1 'polypeptide(L)'
;MAANGISILSTKQLKQEGKLDIAEAKRQGRVVATDGTITGSIDSTKEYYRTHNVADLNLLPTKYSGDDVVDNTNLSGLVSSRHYRSSVILNDLDVHLDAGDKDSYGGSGTTVTDLTSNSLNATLVNGVGFSDFYWTLDGNNDYIRTANLYGTIGNPDTFSQGVWIYPTAEGVVCQISSTTTPGLSYHFANMEIIESAGDPVPHFGLWNGTGITSDSGSAISYNTWWHMAQTYNAATNSMKGYINGSEVASATVSWDSPHDDGETTQYHLFGAATITNMGDGSYYNGRMSEIRIYNGVLSAADVQENFNATKTRYGY
;
A
#
# COMPACT_ATOMS: atom_id res chain seq x y z
N MET A 1 2.59 -18.25 35.33
CA MET A 1 3.77 -17.36 35.37
C MET A 1 3.49 -16.17 34.48
N ALA A 2 3.67 -14.96 34.98
CA ALA A 2 3.54 -13.78 34.18
C ALA A 2 4.73 -13.71 33.20
N ALA A 3 4.49 -13.69 31.93
CA ALA A 3 5.52 -13.45 30.95
C ALA A 3 5.77 -11.95 30.87
N ASN A 4 7.02 -11.55 31.11
CA ASN A 4 7.49 -10.18 30.93
C ASN A 4 6.70 -9.06 31.65
N GLY A 5 6.29 -9.31 32.92
CA GLY A 5 5.63 -8.29 33.71
C GLY A 5 4.18 -8.00 33.33
N ILE A 6 3.59 -8.75 32.42
CA ILE A 6 2.17 -8.69 32.11
C ILE A 6 1.41 -9.49 33.16
N SER A 7 0.54 -8.86 33.89
CA SER A 7 -0.33 -9.47 34.89
C SER A 7 -1.75 -9.57 34.30
N ILE A 8 -2.34 -10.72 34.35
CA ILE A 8 -3.65 -10.99 33.72
C ILE A 8 -4.74 -10.92 34.79
N LEU A 9 -5.69 -10.02 34.65
CA LEU A 9 -6.86 -9.92 35.49
C LEU A 9 -7.97 -10.83 34.97
N SER A 10 -8.53 -11.65 35.86
CA SER A 10 -9.74 -12.40 35.54
C SER A 10 -10.89 -11.45 35.24
N THR A 11 -11.88 -11.94 34.51
CA THR A 11 -13.12 -11.21 34.25
C THR A 11 -13.77 -10.62 35.51
N LYS A 12 -13.76 -11.40 36.60
CA LYS A 12 -14.34 -10.98 37.88
C LYS A 12 -13.54 -9.82 38.48
N GLN A 13 -12.23 -9.86 38.41
CA GLN A 13 -11.35 -8.78 38.92
C GLN A 13 -11.49 -7.51 38.08
N LEU A 14 -11.56 -7.63 36.76
CA LEU A 14 -11.80 -6.49 35.87
C LEU A 14 -13.13 -5.76 36.20
N LYS A 15 -14.17 -6.51 36.47
CA LYS A 15 -15.46 -5.96 36.88
C LYS A 15 -15.42 -5.33 38.27
N GLN A 16 -14.74 -5.97 39.22
CA GLN A 16 -14.61 -5.46 40.60
C GLN A 16 -13.75 -4.20 40.70
N GLU A 17 -12.77 -4.06 39.84
CA GLU A 17 -11.90 -2.88 39.79
C GLU A 17 -12.46 -1.74 38.95
N GLY A 18 -13.72 -1.85 38.46
CA GLY A 18 -14.35 -0.84 37.61
C GLY A 18 -13.69 -0.69 36.24
N LYS A 19 -12.89 -1.68 35.85
CA LYS A 19 -12.25 -1.74 34.54
C LYS A 19 -13.19 -2.37 33.52
N LEU A 20 -12.82 -2.29 32.24
CA LEU A 20 -13.60 -2.76 31.13
C LEU A 20 -14.14 -4.19 31.34
N ASP A 21 -15.39 -4.39 30.98
CA ASP A 21 -15.93 -5.75 30.88
C ASP A 21 -15.26 -6.50 29.73
N ILE A 22 -15.55 -7.80 29.63
CA ILE A 22 -14.92 -8.64 28.60
C ILE A 22 -15.28 -8.19 27.18
N ALA A 23 -16.52 -7.78 26.97
CA ALA A 23 -16.96 -7.34 25.65
C ALA A 23 -16.20 -6.07 25.23
N GLU A 24 -16.04 -5.14 26.16
CA GLU A 24 -15.26 -3.93 25.93
C GLU A 24 -13.76 -4.23 25.79
N ALA A 25 -13.22 -5.14 26.60
CA ALA A 25 -11.83 -5.56 26.46
C ALA A 25 -11.56 -6.25 25.11
N LYS A 26 -12.49 -7.09 24.64
CA LYS A 26 -12.41 -7.70 23.31
C LYS A 26 -12.50 -6.64 22.19
N ARG A 27 -13.41 -5.68 22.32
CA ARG A 27 -13.57 -4.59 21.36
C ARG A 27 -12.33 -3.71 21.26
N GLN A 28 -11.64 -3.51 22.39
CA GLN A 28 -10.37 -2.76 22.46
C GLN A 28 -9.16 -3.64 22.17
N GLY A 29 -9.35 -4.91 21.82
CA GLY A 29 -8.27 -5.82 21.52
C GLY A 29 -7.39 -6.19 22.71
N ARG A 30 -7.93 -6.13 23.95
CA ARG A 30 -7.20 -6.52 25.14
C ARG A 30 -7.27 -8.03 25.34
N VAL A 31 -6.18 -8.62 25.80
CA VAL A 31 -6.13 -10.02 26.18
C VAL A 31 -6.58 -10.14 27.63
N VAL A 32 -7.58 -10.97 27.88
CA VAL A 32 -8.17 -11.20 29.19
C VAL A 32 -8.14 -12.70 29.45
N ALA A 33 -7.43 -13.12 30.46
CA ALA A 33 -7.41 -14.52 30.88
C ALA A 33 -8.52 -14.84 31.86
N THR A 34 -8.93 -16.10 31.92
CA THR A 34 -9.99 -16.58 32.82
C THR A 34 -9.51 -16.83 34.24
N ASP A 35 -8.24 -17.05 34.43
CA ASP A 35 -7.62 -17.59 35.67
C ASP A 35 -6.35 -16.84 36.12
N GLY A 36 -6.12 -15.68 35.56
CA GLY A 36 -4.95 -14.90 35.92
C GLY A 36 -5.22 -13.41 35.89
N THR A 37 -4.19 -12.65 36.14
CA THR A 37 -4.23 -11.21 36.05
C THR A 37 -3.30 -10.73 34.98
N ILE A 38 -3.76 -9.88 34.09
CA ILE A 38 -2.87 -9.12 33.20
C ILE A 38 -2.76 -7.72 33.74
N THR A 39 -1.59 -7.30 34.07
CA THR A 39 -1.26 -5.89 34.24
C THR A 39 -0.63 -5.41 32.95
N GLY A 40 -1.19 -4.45 32.38
CA GLY A 40 -0.82 -3.93 31.08
C GLY A 40 -1.96 -4.12 30.09
N SER A 41 -2.20 -3.12 29.33
CA SER A 41 -3.14 -3.13 28.23
C SER A 41 -2.36 -3.29 26.94
N ILE A 42 -2.81 -4.20 26.13
CA ILE A 42 -2.58 -4.09 24.71
C ILE A 42 -3.60 -3.05 24.28
N ASP A 43 -3.18 -1.81 24.02
CA ASP A 43 -4.06 -0.67 23.84
C ASP A 43 -4.99 -0.82 22.64
N SER A 44 -4.54 -1.46 21.61
CA SER A 44 -5.39 -1.99 20.55
C SER A 44 -4.76 -3.23 19.94
N THR A 45 -5.56 -4.18 19.52
CA THR A 45 -5.05 -5.30 18.73
C THR A 45 -4.36 -4.82 17.47
N LYS A 46 -4.89 -3.79 16.82
CA LYS A 46 -4.30 -3.21 15.60
C LYS A 46 -2.92 -2.63 15.87
N GLU A 47 -2.75 -1.88 16.92
CA GLU A 47 -1.49 -1.24 17.27
C GLU A 47 -0.47 -2.25 17.80
N TYR A 48 -0.91 -3.17 18.64
CA TYR A 48 -0.05 -4.23 19.15
C TYR A 48 0.51 -5.12 18.04
N TYR A 49 -0.34 -5.56 17.13
CA TYR A 49 0.08 -6.41 16.02
C TYR A 49 0.86 -5.67 14.93
N ARG A 50 0.78 -4.35 14.88
CA ARG A 50 1.62 -3.53 14.00
C ARG A 50 3.05 -3.40 14.50
N THR A 51 3.25 -3.42 15.80
CA THR A 51 4.54 -3.12 16.43
C THR A 51 5.27 -4.32 16.99
N HIS A 52 4.61 -5.48 17.06
CA HIS A 52 5.16 -6.69 17.68
C HIS A 52 5.14 -7.86 16.72
N ASN A 53 6.22 -8.59 16.67
CA ASN A 53 6.33 -9.81 15.87
C ASN A 53 5.76 -11.02 16.60
N VAL A 54 5.70 -12.17 15.92
CA VAL A 54 5.15 -13.43 16.51
C VAL A 54 5.91 -13.88 17.74
N ALA A 55 7.21 -13.60 17.81
CA ALA A 55 8.02 -13.96 18.97
C ALA A 55 7.57 -13.18 20.22
N ASP A 56 7.16 -11.93 20.05
CA ASP A 56 6.61 -11.12 21.14
C ASP A 56 5.26 -11.67 21.62
N LEU A 57 4.46 -12.21 20.72
CA LEU A 57 3.18 -12.84 21.04
C LEU A 57 3.35 -14.15 21.82
N ASN A 58 4.45 -14.84 21.66
CA ASN A 58 4.77 -16.03 22.47
C ASN A 58 4.98 -15.71 23.94
N LEU A 59 5.12 -14.44 24.29
CA LEU A 59 5.18 -13.97 25.67
C LEU A 59 3.80 -13.73 26.28
N LEU A 60 2.74 -13.81 25.49
CA LEU A 60 1.38 -13.69 25.99
C LEU A 60 0.98 -14.93 26.80
N PRO A 61 0.07 -14.76 27.76
CA PRO A 61 -0.40 -15.87 28.57
C PRO A 61 -1.05 -16.95 27.70
N THR A 62 -0.90 -18.17 28.17
CA THR A 62 -1.37 -19.37 27.46
C THR A 62 -2.90 -19.49 27.36
N LYS A 63 -3.62 -18.64 28.09
CA LYS A 63 -5.09 -18.61 28.07
C LYS A 63 -5.62 -17.21 28.07
N TYR A 64 -6.67 -16.96 27.32
CA TYR A 64 -7.44 -15.74 27.39
C TYR A 64 -8.94 -16.02 27.42
N SER A 65 -9.70 -15.04 27.88
CA SER A 65 -11.10 -15.22 28.19
C SER A 65 -11.99 -15.16 26.97
N GLY A 66 -13.10 -15.70 27.15
CA GLY A 66 -14.19 -15.95 26.26
C GLY A 66 -14.58 -17.39 26.50
N ASP A 67 -15.38 -17.91 25.71
CA ASP A 67 -15.69 -19.34 25.76
C ASP A 67 -14.55 -20.19 25.21
N ASP A 68 -13.49 -19.51 24.72
CA ASP A 68 -12.32 -20.14 24.14
C ASP A 68 -11.11 -20.02 25.06
N VAL A 69 -10.61 -21.15 25.47
CA VAL A 69 -9.30 -21.27 26.12
C VAL A 69 -8.25 -21.38 25.01
N VAL A 70 -7.34 -20.43 24.96
CA VAL A 70 -6.23 -20.45 24.04
C VAL A 70 -4.97 -20.85 24.78
N ASP A 71 -4.38 -21.93 24.38
CA ASP A 71 -3.06 -22.37 24.83
C ASP A 71 -1.99 -22.00 23.79
N ASN A 72 -0.73 -22.30 24.11
CA ASN A 72 0.38 -21.98 23.20
C ASN A 72 0.27 -22.68 21.84
N THR A 73 -0.46 -23.78 21.75
CA THR A 73 -0.62 -24.51 20.48
C THR A 73 -1.70 -23.85 19.60
N ASN A 74 -2.70 -23.22 20.22
CA ASN A 74 -3.77 -22.50 19.52
C ASN A 74 -3.37 -21.09 19.18
N LEU A 75 -2.44 -20.47 19.91
CA LEU A 75 -2.03 -19.10 19.68
C LEU A 75 -1.39 -18.93 18.30
N SER A 76 -0.56 -19.88 17.88
CA SER A 76 0.04 -19.86 16.54
C SER A 76 -1.03 -20.00 15.43
N GLY A 77 -2.06 -20.80 15.67
CA GLY A 77 -3.18 -20.94 14.75
C GLY A 77 -4.05 -19.68 14.66
N LEU A 78 -4.31 -19.04 15.79
CA LEU A 78 -5.05 -17.76 15.82
C LEU A 78 -4.26 -16.62 15.20
N VAL A 79 -2.98 -16.55 15.48
CA VAL A 79 -2.08 -15.58 14.86
C VAL A 79 -2.03 -15.82 13.35
N SER A 80 -1.87 -17.07 12.91
CA SER A 80 -1.79 -17.39 11.48
C SER A 80 -3.12 -17.21 10.74
N SER A 81 -4.26 -17.45 11.40
CA SER A 81 -5.56 -17.45 10.70
C SER A 81 -6.33 -16.13 10.74
N ARG A 82 -6.12 -15.31 11.77
CA ARG A 82 -6.91 -14.09 11.97
C ARG A 82 -6.13 -12.79 12.11
N HIS A 83 -4.87 -12.85 12.52
CA HIS A 83 -4.10 -11.67 12.90
C HIS A 83 -2.75 -11.56 12.19
N TYR A 84 -2.30 -12.61 11.53
CA TYR A 84 -1.22 -12.51 10.57
C TYR A 84 -1.78 -11.91 9.27
N ARG A 85 -2.33 -10.72 9.38
CA ARG A 85 -2.23 -9.83 8.23
C ARG A 85 -0.77 -9.43 8.22
N SER A 86 -0.02 -9.90 7.23
CA SER A 86 1.24 -9.26 6.93
C SER A 86 0.94 -7.77 6.97
N SER A 87 1.60 -7.06 7.86
CA SER A 87 1.39 -5.61 7.94
C SER A 87 2.05 -5.02 6.71
N VAL A 88 1.42 -4.03 6.11
CA VAL A 88 2.12 -3.25 5.08
C VAL A 88 3.41 -2.71 5.66
N ILE A 89 4.44 -2.62 4.84
CA ILE A 89 5.71 -2.00 5.23
C ILE A 89 5.42 -0.53 5.56
N LEU A 90 5.81 -0.12 6.77
CA LEU A 90 5.61 1.25 7.24
C LEU A 90 6.90 2.09 7.19
N ASN A 91 8.06 1.43 7.09
CA ASN A 91 9.33 2.14 6.97
C ASN A 91 9.36 2.88 5.62
N ASP A 92 9.71 4.15 5.67
CA ASP A 92 9.79 5.05 4.51
C ASP A 92 8.44 5.18 3.73
N LEU A 93 7.30 4.82 4.34
CA LEU A 93 5.97 5.00 3.77
C LEU A 93 5.54 6.46 3.88
N ASP A 94 5.54 7.15 2.76
CA ASP A 94 5.25 8.59 2.72
C ASP A 94 3.80 8.91 2.37
N VAL A 95 3.18 8.09 1.53
CA VAL A 95 1.77 8.24 1.15
C VAL A 95 1.07 6.90 1.21
N HIS A 96 -0.09 6.87 1.84
CA HIS A 96 -0.99 5.73 1.85
C HIS A 96 -2.43 6.17 1.62
N LEU A 97 -2.96 5.86 0.45
CA LEU A 97 -4.34 6.14 0.05
C LEU A 97 -5.08 4.82 -0.10
N ASP A 98 -6.26 4.70 0.48
CA ASP A 98 -7.06 3.47 0.42
C ASP A 98 -8.54 3.79 0.20
N ALA A 99 -9.07 3.47 -0.97
CA ALA A 99 -10.48 3.64 -1.30
C ALA A 99 -11.42 2.85 -0.36
N GLY A 100 -10.94 1.76 0.21
CA GLY A 100 -11.70 0.92 1.12
C GLY A 100 -11.61 1.32 2.60
N ASP A 101 -10.81 2.33 2.93
CA ASP A 101 -10.71 2.89 4.27
C ASP A 101 -11.44 4.23 4.34
N LYS A 102 -12.44 4.32 5.23
CA LYS A 102 -13.26 5.53 5.38
C LYS A 102 -12.50 6.74 5.93
N ASP A 103 -11.38 6.50 6.61
CA ASP A 103 -10.49 7.56 7.08
C ASP A 103 -9.67 8.14 5.92
N SER A 104 -9.44 7.36 4.86
CA SER A 104 -8.83 7.83 3.61
C SER A 104 -9.84 8.39 2.64
N TYR A 105 -10.96 7.67 2.40
CA TYR A 105 -12.00 8.18 1.49
C TYR A 105 -13.41 7.85 1.98
N GLY A 106 -14.16 8.91 2.30
CA GLY A 106 -15.52 8.81 2.84
C GLY A 106 -16.61 8.46 1.83
N GLY A 107 -16.26 8.18 0.56
CA GLY A 107 -17.20 7.78 -0.50
C GLY A 107 -17.77 8.94 -1.32
N SER A 108 -17.35 10.18 -1.07
CA SER A 108 -17.80 11.36 -1.81
C SER A 108 -16.78 12.50 -1.75
N GLY A 109 -16.88 13.42 -2.71
CA GLY A 109 -15.93 14.53 -2.84
C GLY A 109 -14.71 14.15 -3.66
N THR A 110 -13.75 15.06 -3.75
CA THR A 110 -12.55 14.90 -4.59
C THR A 110 -11.26 14.70 -3.78
N THR A 111 -11.30 14.85 -2.47
CA THR A 111 -10.12 14.71 -1.61
C THR A 111 -10.02 13.29 -1.11
N VAL A 112 -8.86 12.69 -1.27
CA VAL A 112 -8.47 11.42 -0.65
C VAL A 112 -7.44 11.73 0.42
N THR A 113 -7.76 11.40 1.66
CA THR A 113 -6.89 11.67 2.82
C THR A 113 -5.77 10.64 2.87
N ASP A 114 -4.56 11.11 3.02
CA ASP A 114 -3.39 10.29 3.27
C ASP A 114 -3.45 9.72 4.70
N LEU A 115 -3.31 8.41 4.83
CA LEU A 115 -3.35 7.69 6.11
C LEU A 115 -2.04 7.77 6.89
N THR A 116 -0.99 8.35 6.31
CA THR A 116 0.28 8.59 7.01
C THR A 116 0.23 9.89 7.82
N SER A 117 1.23 10.11 8.66
CA SER A 117 1.37 11.38 9.39
C SER A 117 1.79 12.56 8.50
N ASN A 118 2.19 12.31 7.25
CA ASN A 118 2.68 13.35 6.34
C ASN A 118 1.54 14.21 5.77
N SER A 119 0.30 13.71 5.81
CA SER A 119 -0.90 14.43 5.35
C SER A 119 -0.83 14.87 3.88
N LEU A 120 -0.21 14.05 3.04
CA LEU A 120 -0.02 14.27 1.60
C LEU A 120 -1.26 13.81 0.81
N ASN A 121 -2.37 14.49 1.07
CA ASN A 121 -3.66 14.16 0.47
C ASN A 121 -3.63 14.18 -1.05
N ALA A 122 -4.41 13.29 -1.68
CA ALA A 122 -4.59 13.27 -3.12
C ALA A 122 -5.93 13.90 -3.55
N THR A 123 -6.02 14.17 -4.83
CA THR A 123 -7.22 14.73 -5.47
C THR A 123 -7.69 13.80 -6.59
N LEU A 124 -8.97 13.46 -6.56
CA LEU A 124 -9.67 12.83 -7.69
C LEU A 124 -10.00 13.90 -8.73
N VAL A 125 -9.56 13.71 -9.96
CA VAL A 125 -9.66 14.72 -11.02
C VAL A 125 -10.58 14.22 -12.14
N ASN A 126 -11.42 15.10 -12.65
CA ASN A 126 -12.33 14.97 -13.79
C ASN A 126 -13.54 14.03 -13.66
N GLY A 127 -13.79 13.43 -12.55
CA GLY A 127 -15.01 12.65 -12.39
C GLY A 127 -14.80 11.20 -12.03
N VAL A 128 -13.63 10.91 -11.50
CA VAL A 128 -13.31 9.59 -10.96
C VAL A 128 -14.47 9.05 -10.11
N GLY A 129 -15.04 7.93 -10.53
CA GLY A 129 -16.12 7.25 -9.84
C GLY A 129 -15.63 6.50 -8.60
N PHE A 130 -16.56 6.14 -7.71
CA PHE A 130 -16.26 5.34 -6.53
C PHE A 130 -17.32 4.28 -6.30
N SER A 131 -16.89 3.10 -5.88
CA SER A 131 -17.78 2.03 -5.40
C SER A 131 -17.02 1.17 -4.38
N ASP A 132 -17.68 0.93 -3.25
CA ASP A 132 -17.21 0.07 -2.17
C ASP A 132 -15.77 0.36 -1.68
N PHE A 133 -14.77 -0.18 -2.37
CA PHE A 133 -13.35 -0.10 -1.97
C PHE A 133 -12.43 0.26 -3.16
N TYR A 134 -12.95 0.83 -4.23
CA TYR A 134 -12.15 1.22 -5.40
C TYR A 134 -12.67 2.48 -6.09
N TRP A 135 -11.77 3.17 -6.75
CA TRP A 135 -12.06 4.24 -7.69
C TRP A 135 -12.19 3.67 -9.10
N THR A 136 -13.07 4.26 -9.91
CA THR A 136 -13.25 3.90 -11.34
C THR A 136 -12.81 5.06 -12.20
N LEU A 137 -11.93 4.76 -13.17
CA LEU A 137 -11.39 5.68 -14.14
C LEU A 137 -11.90 5.29 -15.52
N ASP A 138 -12.35 6.26 -16.30
CA ASP A 138 -13.08 6.04 -17.56
C ASP A 138 -12.19 5.88 -18.80
N GLY A 139 -10.88 6.06 -18.67
CA GLY A 139 -9.93 5.99 -19.77
C GLY A 139 -9.92 7.20 -20.68
N ASN A 140 -10.58 8.29 -20.29
CA ASN A 140 -10.69 9.49 -21.11
C ASN A 140 -9.91 10.67 -20.51
N ASN A 141 -10.16 11.00 -19.25
CA ASN A 141 -9.48 12.10 -18.58
C ASN A 141 -9.41 11.98 -17.05
N ASP A 142 -9.90 10.88 -16.50
CA ASP A 142 -9.92 10.63 -15.06
C ASP A 142 -8.54 10.27 -14.53
N TYR A 143 -8.14 10.84 -13.40
CA TYR A 143 -6.91 10.44 -12.69
C TYR A 143 -6.92 10.84 -11.22
N ILE A 144 -6.02 10.24 -10.46
CA ILE A 144 -5.77 10.55 -9.05
C ILE A 144 -4.42 11.24 -8.96
N ARG A 145 -4.39 12.46 -8.46
CA ARG A 145 -3.17 13.25 -8.33
C ARG A 145 -2.79 13.40 -6.86
N THR A 146 -1.55 13.06 -6.50
CA THR A 146 -1.02 13.32 -5.17
C THR A 146 -0.85 14.81 -4.89
N ALA A 147 -0.61 15.18 -3.64
CA ALA A 147 -0.02 16.46 -3.28
C ALA A 147 1.37 16.62 -3.93
N ASN A 148 1.93 17.81 -3.86
CA ASN A 148 3.34 18.00 -4.24
C ASN A 148 4.23 17.24 -3.25
N LEU A 149 4.95 16.25 -3.74
CA LEU A 149 5.82 15.38 -2.94
C LEU A 149 7.25 15.94 -2.84
N TYR A 150 7.60 16.92 -3.66
CA TYR A 150 8.92 17.55 -3.64
C TYR A 150 9.15 18.30 -2.32
N GLY A 151 10.26 18.03 -1.68
CA GLY A 151 10.64 18.70 -0.43
C GLY A 151 9.90 18.25 0.83
N THR A 152 8.86 17.42 0.71
CA THR A 152 8.20 16.81 1.85
C THR A 152 8.75 15.43 2.14
N ILE A 153 9.08 14.68 1.11
CA ILE A 153 9.62 13.33 1.15
C ILE A 153 11.04 13.27 0.59
N GLY A 154 11.93 14.07 1.09
CA GLY A 154 13.35 14.00 0.80
C GLY A 154 13.74 14.05 -0.69
N ASN A 155 14.91 13.50 -1.04
CA ASN A 155 15.34 13.41 -2.43
C ASN A 155 14.66 12.22 -3.11
N PRO A 156 13.78 12.42 -4.10
CA PRO A 156 12.95 11.40 -4.72
C PRO A 156 13.68 10.56 -5.78
N ASP A 157 14.98 10.67 -5.91
CA ASP A 157 15.74 9.87 -6.90
C ASP A 157 15.74 8.38 -6.56
N THR A 158 15.33 8.03 -5.34
CA THR A 158 15.13 6.65 -4.90
C THR A 158 13.72 6.51 -4.37
N PHE A 159 12.93 5.61 -4.93
CA PHE A 159 11.54 5.47 -4.56
C PHE A 159 11.01 4.04 -4.71
N SER A 160 9.87 3.79 -4.10
CA SER A 160 9.00 2.66 -4.44
C SER A 160 7.56 3.12 -4.48
N GLN A 161 6.79 2.57 -5.39
CA GLN A 161 5.37 2.84 -5.50
C GLN A 161 4.59 1.56 -5.81
N GLY A 162 3.36 1.48 -5.33
CA GLY A 162 2.50 0.32 -5.57
C GLY A 162 1.03 0.70 -5.56
N VAL A 163 0.25 -0.02 -6.36
CA VAL A 163 -1.19 0.20 -6.50
C VAL A 163 -1.91 -1.11 -6.84
N TRP A 164 -3.12 -1.27 -6.33
CA TRP A 164 -4.03 -2.30 -6.80
C TRP A 164 -4.82 -1.79 -8.00
N ILE A 165 -4.74 -2.52 -9.11
CA ILE A 165 -5.37 -2.20 -10.39
C ILE A 165 -6.31 -3.31 -10.85
N TYR A 166 -7.36 -2.92 -11.59
CA TYR A 166 -8.26 -3.83 -12.32
C TYR A 166 -8.41 -3.26 -13.73
N PRO A 167 -7.48 -3.58 -14.65
CA PRO A 167 -7.49 -3.02 -15.99
C PRO A 167 -8.64 -3.57 -16.83
N THR A 168 -9.27 -2.72 -17.63
CA THR A 168 -10.28 -3.10 -18.63
C THR A 168 -9.80 -2.84 -20.05
N ALA A 169 -8.74 -2.05 -20.20
CA ALA A 169 -8.01 -1.76 -21.43
C ALA A 169 -6.55 -1.43 -21.09
N GLU A 170 -5.73 -1.23 -22.10
CA GLU A 170 -4.41 -0.62 -21.96
C GLU A 170 -4.49 0.80 -21.39
N GLY A 171 -3.40 1.29 -20.81
CA GLY A 171 -3.33 2.65 -20.28
C GLY A 171 -2.28 2.83 -19.20
N VAL A 172 -2.02 4.09 -18.88
CA VAL A 172 -1.02 4.47 -17.88
C VAL A 172 -1.56 4.28 -16.47
N VAL A 173 -0.91 3.42 -15.70
CA VAL A 173 -1.25 3.16 -14.30
C VAL A 173 -0.74 4.27 -13.40
N CYS A 174 0.51 4.69 -13.56
CA CYS A 174 1.09 5.79 -12.78
C CYS A 174 2.24 6.44 -13.52
N GLN A 175 2.31 7.75 -13.42
CA GLN A 175 3.45 8.55 -13.87
C GLN A 175 3.90 9.50 -12.77
N ILE A 176 5.22 9.64 -12.60
CA ILE A 176 5.81 10.74 -11.82
C ILE A 176 5.98 11.94 -12.75
N SER A 177 5.53 13.11 -12.32
CA SER A 177 5.48 14.32 -13.13
C SER A 177 5.86 15.55 -12.32
N SER A 178 6.52 16.53 -12.96
CA SER A 178 6.76 17.85 -12.34
C SER A 178 5.53 18.77 -12.43
N THR A 179 4.46 18.36 -13.09
CA THR A 179 3.25 19.20 -13.28
C THR A 179 1.99 18.52 -12.78
N THR A 180 0.98 19.33 -12.46
CA THR A 180 -0.33 18.86 -12.00
C THR A 180 -1.25 18.42 -13.13
N THR A 181 -0.89 18.72 -14.38
CA THR A 181 -1.71 18.48 -15.57
C THR A 181 -0.97 17.51 -16.49
N PRO A 182 -1.60 16.42 -16.92
CA PRO A 182 -1.04 15.54 -17.93
C PRO A 182 -0.68 16.32 -19.22
N GLY A 183 0.43 15.98 -19.86
CA GLY A 183 0.83 16.56 -21.13
C GLY A 183 1.98 17.60 -21.10
N LEU A 184 2.55 17.93 -19.95
CA LEU A 184 3.47 19.06 -19.81
C LEU A 184 4.85 18.73 -19.18
N SER A 185 5.21 17.48 -18.94
CA SER A 185 6.47 17.12 -18.28
C SER A 185 7.17 15.94 -18.95
N TYR A 186 8.50 15.89 -18.89
CA TYR A 186 9.36 14.93 -19.59
C TYR A 186 10.05 13.89 -18.67
N HIS A 187 9.88 13.94 -17.36
CA HIS A 187 10.67 13.15 -16.40
C HIS A 187 9.81 12.03 -15.79
N PHE A 188 9.90 10.82 -16.32
CA PHE A 188 8.90 9.81 -16.05
C PHE A 188 9.42 8.55 -15.39
N ALA A 189 8.85 8.23 -14.26
CA ALA A 189 8.75 6.85 -13.79
C ALA A 189 7.33 6.37 -14.13
N ASN A 190 7.21 5.44 -15.05
CA ASN A 190 5.92 4.97 -15.53
C ASN A 190 5.67 3.53 -15.14
N MET A 191 4.43 3.29 -14.73
CA MET A 191 3.80 1.97 -14.73
C MET A 191 2.65 2.00 -15.72
N GLU A 192 2.58 1.05 -16.63
CA GLU A 192 1.59 0.98 -17.69
C GLU A 192 1.08 -0.44 -17.88
N ILE A 193 -0.11 -0.54 -18.45
CA ILE A 193 -0.58 -1.75 -19.12
C ILE A 193 -0.54 -1.45 -20.62
N ILE A 194 0.31 -2.15 -21.35
CA ILE A 194 0.39 -2.09 -22.80
C ILE A 194 -0.26 -3.31 -23.40
N GLU A 195 -0.70 -3.23 -24.66
CA GLU A 195 -1.17 -4.38 -25.42
C GLU A 195 -0.04 -4.96 -26.25
N SER A 196 0.25 -6.24 -26.08
CA SER A 196 1.22 -6.97 -26.87
C SER A 196 0.60 -8.25 -27.41
N ALA A 197 0.50 -8.36 -28.72
CA ALA A 197 -0.13 -9.48 -29.42
C ALA A 197 -1.60 -9.75 -29.00
N GLY A 198 -2.31 -8.75 -28.52
CA GLY A 198 -3.69 -8.85 -28.05
C GLY A 198 -3.85 -9.14 -26.55
N ASP A 199 -2.74 -9.29 -25.84
CA ASP A 199 -2.73 -9.56 -24.39
C ASP A 199 -2.26 -8.31 -23.62
N PRO A 200 -2.86 -7.99 -22.45
CA PRO A 200 -2.38 -6.94 -21.57
C PRO A 200 -1.07 -7.36 -20.90
N VAL A 201 -0.05 -6.51 -21.00
CA VAL A 201 1.27 -6.74 -20.45
C VAL A 201 1.64 -5.57 -19.51
N PRO A 202 2.03 -5.85 -18.26
CA PRO A 202 2.55 -4.82 -17.37
C PRO A 202 3.92 -4.35 -17.86
N HIS A 203 4.07 -3.04 -17.97
CA HIS A 203 5.26 -2.39 -18.48
C HIS A 203 5.75 -1.34 -17.48
N PHE A 204 7.07 -1.26 -17.33
CA PHE A 204 7.74 -0.39 -16.36
C PHE A 204 8.86 0.37 -17.06
N GLY A 205 8.91 1.67 -16.87
CA GLY A 205 9.89 2.50 -17.56
C GLY A 205 10.34 3.71 -16.77
N LEU A 206 11.54 4.21 -17.11
CA LEU A 206 12.12 5.44 -16.62
C LEU A 206 12.76 6.21 -17.77
N TRP A 207 12.60 7.54 -17.74
CA TRP A 207 13.27 8.44 -18.66
C TRP A 207 14.77 8.62 -18.29
N ASN A 208 15.65 8.60 -19.28
CA ASN A 208 17.11 8.70 -19.07
C ASN A 208 17.74 9.95 -19.71
N GLY A 209 16.95 11.00 -19.94
CA GLY A 209 17.37 12.22 -20.61
C GLY A 209 17.33 12.17 -22.14
N THR A 210 17.26 10.98 -22.75
CA THR A 210 17.24 10.80 -24.20
C THR A 210 16.11 9.90 -24.69
N GLY A 211 15.57 9.06 -23.82
CA GLY A 211 14.50 8.12 -24.12
C GLY A 211 14.07 7.35 -22.88
N ILE A 212 13.11 6.46 -23.06
CA ILE A 212 12.63 5.58 -22.01
C ILE A 212 13.43 4.29 -22.02
N THR A 213 14.01 3.93 -20.88
CA THR A 213 14.55 2.60 -20.63
C THR A 213 13.49 1.83 -19.85
N SER A 214 13.07 0.70 -20.38
CA SER A 214 11.93 -0.04 -19.86
C SER A 214 12.11 -1.55 -19.96
N ASP A 215 11.27 -2.27 -19.20
CA ASP A 215 11.12 -3.72 -19.28
C ASP A 215 9.66 -4.09 -19.01
N SER A 216 9.26 -5.28 -19.45
CA SER A 216 7.87 -5.75 -19.36
C SER A 216 7.79 -7.11 -18.66
N GLY A 217 6.72 -7.31 -17.92
CA GLY A 217 6.36 -8.61 -17.38
C GLY A 217 5.74 -9.55 -18.41
N SER A 218 5.30 -10.70 -17.94
CA SER A 218 4.44 -11.59 -18.72
C SER A 218 3.01 -11.05 -18.79
N ALA A 219 2.26 -11.50 -19.81
CA ALA A 219 0.85 -11.15 -19.98
C ALA A 219 0.03 -11.43 -18.70
N ILE A 220 -0.86 -10.51 -18.39
CA ILE A 220 -1.85 -10.61 -17.32
C ILE A 220 -3.25 -10.74 -17.93
N SER A 221 -4.31 -10.67 -17.12
CA SER A 221 -5.68 -10.68 -17.64
C SER A 221 -6.37 -9.36 -17.39
N TYR A 222 -7.13 -8.87 -18.35
CA TYR A 222 -8.13 -7.84 -18.11
C TYR A 222 -9.23 -8.34 -17.17
N ASN A 223 -9.93 -7.41 -16.57
CA ASN A 223 -11.05 -7.70 -15.66
C ASN A 223 -10.67 -8.58 -14.46
N THR A 224 -9.46 -8.42 -13.95
CA THR A 224 -8.92 -9.09 -12.77
C THR A 224 -8.09 -8.12 -11.96
N TRP A 225 -8.13 -8.23 -10.64
CA TRP A 225 -7.30 -7.43 -9.76
C TRP A 225 -5.84 -7.89 -9.82
N TRP A 226 -4.93 -6.92 -9.85
CA TRP A 226 -3.49 -7.12 -9.81
C TRP A 226 -2.83 -6.09 -8.89
N HIS A 227 -1.90 -6.51 -8.08
CA HIS A 227 -1.01 -5.58 -7.38
C HIS A 227 0.18 -5.29 -8.28
N MET A 228 0.34 -4.04 -8.69
CA MET A 228 1.45 -3.56 -9.52
C MET A 228 2.34 -2.66 -8.70
N ALA A 229 3.66 -2.89 -8.70
CA ALA A 229 4.62 -2.06 -7.98
C ALA A 229 5.90 -1.85 -8.77
N GLN A 230 6.53 -0.70 -8.56
CA GLN A 230 7.82 -0.32 -9.14
C GLN A 230 8.74 0.16 -8.04
N THR A 231 10.02 -0.20 -8.12
CA THR A 231 11.09 0.32 -7.27
C THR A 231 12.21 0.88 -8.12
N TYR A 232 12.85 1.94 -7.62
CA TYR A 232 14.06 2.51 -8.23
C TYR A 232 15.10 2.82 -7.17
N ASN A 233 16.32 2.37 -7.42
CA ASN A 233 17.50 2.63 -6.59
C ASN A 233 18.52 3.48 -7.38
N ALA A 234 18.62 4.75 -7.05
CA ALA A 234 19.54 5.67 -7.72
C ALA A 234 21.03 5.30 -7.50
N ALA A 235 21.38 4.72 -6.35
CA ALA A 235 22.77 4.34 -6.07
C ALA A 235 23.29 3.21 -6.99
N THR A 236 22.40 2.40 -7.53
CA THR A 236 22.73 1.27 -8.42
C THR A 236 22.12 1.42 -9.81
N ASN A 237 21.38 2.50 -10.06
CA ASN A 237 20.60 2.71 -11.28
C ASN A 237 19.66 1.52 -11.61
N SER A 238 19.13 0.87 -10.59
CA SER A 238 18.32 -0.33 -10.74
C SER A 238 16.83 -0.02 -10.63
N MET A 239 16.09 -0.24 -11.70
CA MET A 239 14.64 -0.26 -11.73
C MET A 239 14.14 -1.70 -11.68
N LYS A 240 13.08 -1.95 -10.93
CA LYS A 240 12.38 -3.24 -10.90
C LYS A 240 10.87 -3.05 -10.93
N GLY A 241 10.20 -3.95 -11.63
CA GLY A 241 8.74 -4.05 -11.71
C GLY A 241 8.23 -5.33 -11.10
N TYR A 242 7.08 -5.25 -10.42
CA TYR A 242 6.48 -6.37 -9.70
C TYR A 242 4.99 -6.50 -10.02
N ILE A 243 4.54 -7.74 -10.14
CA ILE A 243 3.13 -8.11 -10.19
C ILE A 243 2.84 -9.12 -9.08
N ASN A 244 1.83 -8.83 -8.27
CA ASN A 244 1.41 -9.68 -7.15
C ASN A 244 2.58 -10.09 -6.22
N GLY A 245 3.47 -9.13 -5.96
CA GLY A 245 4.65 -9.30 -5.11
C GLY A 245 5.84 -9.97 -5.78
N SER A 246 5.71 -10.53 -6.98
CA SER A 246 6.79 -11.19 -7.71
C SER A 246 7.46 -10.22 -8.68
N GLU A 247 8.79 -10.19 -8.71
CA GLU A 247 9.57 -9.44 -9.71
C GLU A 247 9.31 -10.01 -11.11
N VAL A 248 8.92 -9.15 -12.05
CA VAL A 248 8.58 -9.52 -13.42
C VAL A 248 9.36 -8.72 -14.46
N ALA A 249 9.98 -7.62 -14.05
CA ALA A 249 10.72 -6.73 -14.94
C ALA A 249 11.92 -6.13 -14.20
N SER A 250 13.02 -5.88 -14.91
CA SER A 250 14.17 -5.16 -14.37
C SER A 250 14.99 -4.47 -15.46
N ALA A 251 15.49 -3.26 -15.16
CA ALA A 251 16.37 -2.53 -16.06
C ALA A 251 17.43 -1.75 -15.28
N THR A 252 18.56 -1.50 -15.93
CA THR A 252 19.56 -0.55 -15.42
C THR A 252 19.39 0.77 -16.18
N VAL A 253 19.05 1.84 -15.49
CA VAL A 253 18.76 3.14 -16.07
C VAL A 253 19.21 4.26 -15.14
N SER A 254 19.94 5.22 -15.66
CA SER A 254 20.16 6.49 -14.96
C SER A 254 18.91 7.34 -15.19
N TRP A 255 18.06 7.40 -14.19
CA TRP A 255 16.83 8.17 -14.29
C TRP A 255 17.14 9.67 -14.27
N ASP A 256 16.67 10.36 -15.30
CA ASP A 256 16.66 11.80 -15.35
C ASP A 256 15.39 12.28 -14.59
N SER A 257 15.58 12.53 -13.32
CA SER A 257 14.50 12.83 -12.39
C SER A 257 14.06 14.31 -12.50
N PRO A 258 12.87 14.68 -12.02
CA PRO A 258 12.47 16.08 -11.90
C PRO A 258 13.48 16.95 -11.13
N HIS A 259 14.27 16.35 -10.24
CA HIS A 259 15.30 17.05 -9.47
C HIS A 259 16.52 17.41 -10.29
N ASP A 260 16.88 16.58 -11.26
CA ASP A 260 18.07 16.80 -12.09
C ASP A 260 17.92 18.05 -12.98
N ASP A 261 16.70 18.41 -13.33
CA ASP A 261 16.37 19.61 -14.11
C ASP A 261 16.03 20.84 -13.26
N GLY A 262 16.19 20.75 -11.95
CA GLY A 262 15.94 21.87 -11.03
C GLY A 262 14.45 22.19 -10.84
N GLU A 263 13.58 21.25 -11.15
CA GLU A 263 12.16 21.35 -10.82
C GLU A 263 11.95 21.41 -9.30
N THR A 264 10.91 22.07 -8.87
CA THR A 264 10.57 22.23 -7.43
C THR A 264 9.23 21.58 -7.07
N THR A 265 8.71 20.80 -7.99
CA THR A 265 7.42 20.11 -7.85
C THR A 265 7.53 18.68 -8.35
N GLN A 266 6.86 17.77 -7.65
CA GLN A 266 6.73 16.38 -8.04
C GLN A 266 5.36 15.87 -7.65
N TYR A 267 4.66 15.28 -8.59
CA TYR A 267 3.36 14.65 -8.40
C TYR A 267 3.39 13.23 -8.93
N HIS A 268 2.64 12.33 -8.29
CA HIS A 268 2.30 11.05 -8.89
C HIS A 268 0.88 11.15 -9.45
N LEU A 269 0.76 10.88 -10.74
CA LEU A 269 -0.50 10.88 -11.48
C LEU A 269 -0.90 9.42 -11.71
N PHE A 270 -1.82 8.91 -10.90
CA PHE A 270 -2.36 7.58 -11.08
C PHE A 270 -3.53 7.62 -12.05
N GLY A 271 -3.41 6.92 -13.16
CA GLY A 271 -4.40 6.88 -14.21
C GLY A 271 -4.17 7.84 -15.37
N ALA A 272 -3.07 8.57 -15.38
CA ALA A 272 -2.76 9.49 -16.48
C ALA A 272 -1.27 9.62 -16.76
N ALA A 273 -0.92 9.92 -17.99
CA ALA A 273 0.41 10.28 -18.42
C ALA A 273 0.46 11.60 -19.16
N THR A 274 1.64 12.18 -19.17
CA THR A 274 1.88 13.45 -19.83
C THR A 274 2.28 13.29 -21.28
N ILE A 275 2.94 12.21 -21.68
CA ILE A 275 3.36 11.97 -23.06
C ILE A 275 3.33 10.50 -23.43
N THR A 276 2.86 10.25 -24.61
CA THR A 276 2.72 9.00 -25.32
C THR A 276 3.98 8.66 -26.12
N ASN A 277 5.07 8.32 -25.47
CA ASN A 277 6.15 7.64 -26.19
C ASN A 277 6.10 6.11 -26.04
N MET A 278 5.13 5.61 -25.26
CA MET A 278 4.99 4.20 -24.96
C MET A 278 3.68 3.58 -25.49
N GLY A 279 3.01 4.22 -26.46
CA GLY A 279 1.75 3.75 -27.06
C GLY A 279 0.55 4.66 -26.82
N ASP A 280 -0.59 4.31 -27.37
CA ASP A 280 -1.77 5.19 -27.48
C ASP A 280 -2.62 5.33 -26.20
N GLY A 281 -2.16 4.92 -25.03
CA GLY A 281 -2.95 4.93 -23.81
C GLY A 281 -2.55 6.02 -22.83
N SER A 282 -2.96 7.26 -23.03
CA SER A 282 -2.65 8.36 -22.10
C SER A 282 -3.40 8.28 -20.77
N TYR A 283 -4.53 7.60 -20.72
CA TYR A 283 -5.38 7.47 -19.54
C TYR A 283 -5.72 6.01 -19.27
N TYR A 284 -5.79 5.68 -17.99
CA TYR A 284 -6.13 4.34 -17.53
C TYR A 284 -7.64 4.11 -17.55
N ASN A 285 -8.04 3.00 -18.13
CA ASN A 285 -9.43 2.53 -18.11
C ASN A 285 -9.54 1.32 -17.18
N GLY A 286 -10.30 1.46 -16.09
CA GLY A 286 -10.45 0.40 -15.13
C GLY A 286 -10.67 0.88 -13.70
N ARG A 287 -10.22 0.07 -12.74
CA ARG A 287 -10.35 0.40 -11.32
C ARG A 287 -9.00 0.48 -10.66
N MET A 288 -8.88 1.37 -9.69
CA MET A 288 -7.74 1.48 -8.77
C MET A 288 -8.25 1.45 -7.34
N SER A 289 -7.42 0.99 -6.42
CA SER A 289 -7.81 0.93 -5.03
C SER A 289 -6.71 1.47 -4.14
N GLU A 290 -5.97 0.62 -3.45
CA GLU A 290 -4.97 1.03 -2.49
C GLU A 290 -3.68 1.48 -3.17
N ILE A 291 -3.19 2.68 -2.84
CA ILE A 291 -1.98 3.30 -3.40
C ILE A 291 -0.99 3.55 -2.26
N ARG A 292 0.28 3.18 -2.46
CA ARG A 292 1.39 3.46 -1.53
C ARG A 292 2.59 4.01 -2.25
N ILE A 293 3.25 5.00 -1.63
CA ILE A 293 4.48 5.60 -2.12
C ILE A 293 5.47 5.64 -0.97
N TYR A 294 6.70 5.25 -1.24
CA TYR A 294 7.80 5.15 -0.29
C TYR A 294 8.98 6.00 -0.73
N ASN A 295 9.60 6.68 0.21
CA ASN A 295 10.86 7.39 0.03
C ASN A 295 12.05 6.43 0.29
N GLY A 296 12.14 5.40 -0.51
CA GLY A 296 13.15 4.36 -0.37
C GLY A 296 12.89 3.16 -1.27
N VAL A 297 13.88 2.29 -1.35
CA VAL A 297 13.79 1.05 -2.14
C VAL A 297 13.23 -0.07 -1.28
N LEU A 298 12.04 -0.53 -1.59
CA LEU A 298 11.53 -1.77 -1.04
C LEU A 298 12.30 -2.96 -1.61
N SER A 299 12.69 -3.89 -0.74
CA SER A 299 13.20 -5.19 -1.19
C SER A 299 12.08 -6.02 -1.83
N ALA A 300 12.45 -7.06 -2.59
CA ALA A 300 11.46 -7.98 -3.14
C ALA A 300 10.60 -8.64 -2.04
N ALA A 301 11.17 -8.87 -0.86
CA ALA A 301 10.44 -9.41 0.29
C ALA A 301 9.42 -8.40 0.83
N ASP A 302 9.76 -7.10 0.89
CA ASP A 302 8.86 -6.04 1.33
C ASP A 302 7.69 -5.86 0.34
N VAL A 303 7.96 -5.91 -0.96
CA VAL A 303 6.91 -5.85 -2.00
C VAL A 303 5.98 -7.06 -1.90
N GLN A 304 6.52 -8.25 -1.67
CA GLN A 304 5.73 -9.46 -1.45
C GLN A 304 4.89 -9.36 -0.16
N GLU A 305 5.45 -8.77 0.91
CA GLU A 305 4.71 -8.56 2.15
C GLU A 305 3.57 -7.57 1.96
N ASN A 306 3.78 -6.46 1.27
CA ASN A 306 2.74 -5.50 0.92
C ASN A 306 1.59 -6.13 0.12
N PHE A 307 1.90 -6.99 -0.84
CA PHE A 307 0.91 -7.78 -1.57
C PHE A 307 0.14 -8.70 -0.62
N ASN A 308 0.86 -9.47 0.21
CA ASN A 308 0.25 -10.43 1.14
C ASN A 308 -0.64 -9.76 2.18
N ALA A 309 -0.32 -8.52 2.57
CA ALA A 309 -1.07 -7.73 3.55
C ALA A 309 -2.51 -7.45 3.10
N THR A 310 -2.73 -7.32 1.81
CA THR A 310 -4.00 -6.79 1.29
C THR A 310 -4.71 -7.70 0.29
N LYS A 311 -4.02 -8.70 -0.24
CA LYS A 311 -4.50 -9.56 -1.34
C LYS A 311 -5.87 -10.21 -1.11
N THR A 312 -6.25 -10.50 0.14
CA THR A 312 -7.55 -11.13 0.45
C THR A 312 -8.74 -10.23 0.12
N ARG A 313 -8.56 -8.89 0.14
CA ARG A 313 -9.60 -7.94 -0.31
C ARG A 313 -9.88 -8.08 -1.80
N TYR A 314 -8.90 -8.51 -2.57
CA TYR A 314 -8.92 -8.56 -4.03
C TYR A 314 -9.11 -9.98 -4.60
N GLY A 315 -9.40 -10.96 -3.72
CA GLY A 315 -9.77 -12.31 -4.13
C GLY A 315 -8.64 -13.31 -4.26
N TYR A 316 -7.47 -13.01 -3.64
CA TYR A 316 -6.32 -13.92 -3.60
C TYR A 316 -6.19 -14.67 -2.28
#